data_50691a1c04844a791bada5dc822dbbd0
#
_entry.id   50691a1c04844a791bada5dc822dbbd0
#
_cell.length_a   1.000
_cell.length_b   1.000
_cell.length_c   1.000
_cell.angle_alpha   90.00
_cell.angle_beta   90.00
_cell.angle_gamma   90.00
#
_symmetry.space_group_name_H-M   'P 1'
#
loop_
_entity.id
_entity.type
_entity.pdbx_description
1 polymer ?
#
loop_
_entity_poly.entity_id
_entity_poly.type
_entity_poly.pdbx_seq_one_letter_code
_entity_poly.pdbx_strand_id
1 'polypeptide(L)'
;MEAPQQSAISEELEELLAHDLSEPAAALPEVPRYPAPKHRKRDSTEPPDWKVSFAQSVLLRTFCENVGNILTECYFEVVRSEDPDGFSGLSVESIDQGRVCLVQARLSGQVTLGPGAPAGPRGFCVRMSNLTSSLKSGHACHFVDLWQPAGSSDVVFRIYEPNVSNYAPEFTLRTLAKGNDCQGLNGLEYNLFVEIDLETFRGAVRMAKDHKADVLTLAVYAPKKKGPPGSPDVSFFVISYDADEVSSKFPYQSSTESEAHVDGKPTVIRANDTSSTGYDCLPPEEELDTVFSDRFGVEHLFHFVRGMERRELTLRLDQGKPLLLEYPMGGSSRADYIRFVLAPKIQ
;
A
#
# COMPACT_ATOMS: atom_id res chain seq x y z
N MET A 1 9.34 49.81 -20.47
CA MET A 1 7.92 50.19 -20.42
C MET A 1 7.15 48.92 -20.74
N GLU A 2 6.66 48.25 -19.71
CA GLU A 2 5.58 47.24 -19.77
C GLU A 2 5.39 46.69 -18.35
N ALA A 3 4.42 47.25 -17.67
CA ALA A 3 3.72 46.62 -16.58
C ALA A 3 2.39 47.38 -16.40
N PRO A 4 1.31 46.85 -16.88
CA PRO A 4 0.11 46.78 -16.08
C PRO A 4 -0.82 45.59 -16.47
N GLN A 5 -0.45 44.36 -16.20
CA GLN A 5 -1.36 43.21 -16.36
C GLN A 5 -1.57 42.40 -15.10
N GLN A 6 -0.80 42.65 -14.05
CA GLN A 6 -0.98 41.91 -12.78
C GLN A 6 -2.05 42.49 -11.83
N SER A 7 -2.49 43.73 -12.05
CA SER A 7 -3.50 44.35 -11.17
C SER A 7 -4.95 43.93 -11.47
N ALA A 8 -5.26 43.60 -12.72
CA ALA A 8 -6.64 43.25 -13.11
C ALA A 8 -7.08 41.85 -12.65
N ILE A 9 -6.14 40.91 -12.54
CA ILE A 9 -6.46 39.54 -12.11
C ILE A 9 -6.71 39.47 -10.59
N SER A 10 -6.13 40.38 -9.83
CA SER A 10 -6.30 40.43 -8.38
C SER A 10 -7.67 41.02 -7.98
N GLU A 11 -8.16 41.99 -8.71
CA GLU A 11 -9.49 42.60 -8.45
C GLU A 11 -10.65 41.65 -8.83
N GLU A 12 -10.52 40.91 -9.93
CA GLU A 12 -11.53 39.91 -10.34
C GLU A 12 -11.66 38.75 -9.35
N LEU A 13 -10.53 38.35 -8.71
CA LEU A 13 -10.53 37.29 -7.69
C LEU A 13 -11.13 37.75 -6.35
N GLU A 14 -10.93 39.01 -5.96
CA GLU A 14 -11.55 39.57 -4.76
C GLU A 14 -13.07 39.79 -4.94
N GLU A 15 -13.54 40.14 -6.13
CA GLU A 15 -14.95 40.27 -6.42
C GLU A 15 -15.68 38.92 -6.43
N LEU A 16 -15.06 37.86 -6.91
CA LEU A 16 -15.57 36.49 -6.87
C LEU A 16 -15.67 35.94 -5.44
N LEU A 17 -14.71 36.26 -4.59
CA LEU A 17 -14.69 35.82 -3.18
C LEU A 17 -15.69 36.61 -2.32
N ALA A 18 -16.01 37.87 -2.67
CA ALA A 18 -16.99 38.70 -1.95
C ALA A 18 -18.45 38.31 -2.25
N HIS A 19 -18.72 37.70 -3.41
CA HIS A 19 -20.10 37.33 -3.79
C HIS A 19 -20.61 36.05 -3.13
N ASP A 20 -19.70 35.17 -2.63
CA ASP A 20 -20.05 33.85 -2.06
C ASP A 20 -20.38 33.90 -0.54
N LEU A 21 -20.26 35.07 0.10
CA LEU A 21 -20.48 35.22 1.54
C LEU A 21 -21.82 35.84 1.93
N SER A 22 -22.74 36.14 0.97
CA SER A 22 -23.99 36.84 1.25
C SER A 22 -25.28 36.02 1.10
N GLU A 23 -25.20 34.71 0.79
CA GLU A 23 -26.38 33.87 0.87
C GLU A 23 -26.61 33.38 2.32
N PRO A 24 -27.77 33.60 2.90
CA PRO A 24 -28.10 33.03 4.21
C PRO A 24 -28.14 31.53 4.08
N ALA A 25 -27.32 30.85 4.90
CA ALA A 25 -27.25 29.39 4.97
C ALA A 25 -28.65 28.79 5.02
N ALA A 26 -29.09 28.23 3.91
CA ALA A 26 -30.34 27.47 3.86
C ALA A 26 -30.22 26.35 4.90
N ALA A 27 -31.20 26.27 5.81
CA ALA A 27 -31.24 25.25 6.84
C ALA A 27 -31.04 23.87 6.18
N LEU A 28 -29.95 23.20 6.52
CA LEU A 28 -29.68 21.82 6.05
C LEU A 28 -30.92 20.98 6.41
N PRO A 29 -31.43 20.17 5.48
CA PRO A 29 -32.57 19.30 5.78
C PRO A 29 -32.15 18.37 6.94
N GLU A 30 -33.03 18.31 7.97
CA GLU A 30 -32.80 17.42 9.10
C GLU A 30 -32.54 15.99 8.59
N VAL A 31 -31.34 15.49 8.81
CA VAL A 31 -30.98 14.11 8.50
C VAL A 31 -31.93 13.20 9.28
N PRO A 32 -32.72 12.34 8.62
CA PRO A 32 -33.64 11.45 9.32
C PRO A 32 -32.86 10.67 10.39
N ARG A 33 -33.18 10.85 11.66
CA ARG A 33 -32.61 10.02 12.73
C ARG A 33 -33.19 8.63 12.60
N TYR A 34 -32.46 7.77 11.90
CA TYR A 34 -32.77 6.34 11.91
C TYR A 34 -32.72 5.85 13.36
N PRO A 35 -33.77 5.17 13.83
CA PRO A 35 -33.76 4.57 15.16
C PRO A 35 -32.58 3.62 15.24
N ALA A 36 -31.76 3.76 16.30
CA ALA A 36 -30.64 2.87 16.53
C ALA A 36 -31.12 1.40 16.44
N PRO A 37 -30.47 0.57 15.61
CA PRO A 37 -30.89 -0.82 15.47
C PRO A 37 -30.87 -1.47 16.84
N LYS A 38 -32.00 -2.00 17.28
CA LYS A 38 -32.11 -2.74 18.52
C LYS A 38 -31.18 -3.93 18.40
N HIS A 39 -30.09 -3.95 19.18
CA HIS A 39 -29.19 -5.10 19.28
C HIS A 39 -30.01 -6.31 19.73
N ARG A 40 -30.47 -7.11 18.78
CA ARG A 40 -30.92 -8.46 19.06
C ARG A 40 -29.66 -9.26 19.41
N LYS A 41 -29.53 -9.70 20.67
CA LYS A 41 -28.68 -10.85 21.00
C LYS A 41 -29.22 -12.00 20.15
N ARG A 42 -28.56 -12.26 19.01
CA ARG A 42 -28.85 -13.44 18.21
C ARG A 42 -28.14 -14.61 18.89
N ASP A 43 -28.92 -15.57 19.40
CA ASP A 43 -28.40 -16.90 19.66
C ASP A 43 -27.87 -17.43 18.33
N SER A 44 -26.57 -17.61 18.26
CA SER A 44 -25.81 -17.90 17.02
C SER A 44 -25.91 -19.38 16.62
N THR A 45 -27.14 -19.92 16.51
CA THR A 45 -27.35 -21.27 16.01
C THR A 45 -27.36 -21.40 14.51
N GLU A 46 -27.53 -20.30 13.77
CA GLU A 46 -27.47 -20.28 12.31
C GLU A 46 -26.02 -20.23 11.84
N PRO A 47 -25.64 -21.05 10.85
CA PRO A 47 -24.30 -21.00 10.27
C PRO A 47 -24.08 -19.62 9.62
N PRO A 48 -22.85 -19.07 9.73
CA PRO A 48 -22.53 -17.79 9.11
C PRO A 48 -22.61 -17.87 7.58
N ASP A 49 -22.88 -16.75 6.92
CA ASP A 49 -22.86 -16.67 5.46
C ASP A 49 -21.46 -17.01 4.92
N TRP A 50 -20.45 -16.51 5.57
CA TRP A 50 -19.05 -16.89 5.32
C TRP A 50 -18.23 -16.74 6.61
N LYS A 51 -17.12 -17.47 6.64
CA LYS A 51 -16.11 -17.41 7.70
C LYS A 51 -14.71 -17.50 7.10
N VAL A 52 -13.80 -16.66 7.58
CA VAL A 52 -12.36 -16.71 7.28
C VAL A 52 -11.60 -16.92 8.58
N SER A 53 -10.74 -17.93 8.61
CA SER A 53 -9.92 -18.26 9.78
C SER A 53 -8.44 -18.10 9.47
N PHE A 54 -7.73 -17.37 10.32
CA PHE A 54 -6.28 -17.16 10.27
C PHE A 54 -5.63 -17.93 11.42
N ALA A 55 -4.64 -18.75 11.10
CA ALA A 55 -3.89 -19.49 12.10
C ALA A 55 -3.02 -18.60 13.01
N GLN A 56 -2.74 -17.39 12.58
CA GLN A 56 -2.00 -16.40 13.35
C GLN A 56 -2.57 -15.00 13.09
N SER A 57 -2.80 -14.25 14.16
CA SER A 57 -3.30 -12.88 14.07
C SER A 57 -2.28 -11.90 13.48
N VAL A 58 -1.00 -12.28 13.50
CA VAL A 58 0.12 -11.43 13.04
C VAL A 58 -0.08 -10.97 11.60
N LEU A 59 -0.56 -11.83 10.71
CA LEU A 59 -0.77 -11.48 9.30
C LEU A 59 -1.74 -10.30 9.15
N LEU A 60 -2.94 -10.43 9.75
CA LEU A 60 -3.96 -9.39 9.69
C LEU A 60 -3.54 -8.13 10.45
N ARG A 61 -2.86 -8.31 11.59
CA ARG A 61 -2.36 -7.20 12.40
C ARG A 61 -1.31 -6.40 11.67
N THR A 62 -0.30 -7.06 11.08
CA THR A 62 0.76 -6.41 10.28
C THR A 62 0.14 -5.66 9.11
N PHE A 63 -0.83 -6.26 8.41
CA PHE A 63 -1.58 -5.56 7.37
C PHE A 63 -2.21 -4.27 7.91
N CYS A 64 -2.99 -4.36 9.00
CA CYS A 64 -3.69 -3.22 9.56
C CYS A 64 -2.75 -2.12 10.07
N GLU A 65 -1.62 -2.47 10.67
CA GLU A 65 -0.62 -1.52 11.16
C GLU A 65 0.07 -0.76 10.03
N ASN A 66 0.31 -1.42 8.90
CA ASN A 66 0.94 -0.81 7.73
C ASN A 66 -0.02 0.06 6.93
N VAL A 67 -1.25 -0.41 6.76
CA VAL A 67 -2.23 0.22 5.87
C VAL A 67 -3.09 1.26 6.59
N GLY A 68 -3.25 1.14 7.91
CA GLY A 68 -4.13 2.00 8.71
C GLY A 68 -3.75 3.48 8.75
N ASN A 69 -2.51 3.83 8.39
CA ASN A 69 -2.07 5.23 8.26
C ASN A 69 -2.35 5.81 6.86
N ILE A 70 -2.71 4.96 5.90
CA ILE A 70 -2.94 5.34 4.49
C ILE A 70 -4.44 5.30 4.21
N LEU A 71 -5.10 4.22 4.62
CA LEU A 71 -6.52 4.00 4.40
C LEU A 71 -7.32 4.26 5.68
N THR A 72 -8.27 5.18 5.63
CA THR A 72 -9.25 5.38 6.71
C THR A 72 -10.25 4.24 6.76
N GLU A 73 -10.66 3.77 5.57
CA GLU A 73 -11.62 2.70 5.37
C GLU A 73 -11.04 1.70 4.36
N CYS A 74 -11.34 0.43 4.56
CA CYS A 74 -10.80 -0.63 3.71
C CYS A 74 -11.89 -1.63 3.36
N TYR A 75 -12.01 -1.95 2.08
CA TYR A 75 -12.85 -3.02 1.59
C TYR A 75 -12.07 -4.32 1.49
N PHE A 76 -12.56 -5.35 2.14
CA PHE A 76 -12.04 -6.70 2.11
C PHE A 76 -12.98 -7.58 1.29
N GLU A 77 -12.46 -8.25 0.30
CA GLU A 77 -13.15 -9.27 -0.46
C GLU A 77 -12.80 -10.65 0.08
N VAL A 78 -13.83 -11.47 0.32
CA VAL A 78 -13.66 -12.87 0.75
C VAL A 78 -13.55 -13.73 -0.48
N VAL A 79 -12.36 -14.26 -0.73
CA VAL A 79 -12.05 -15.11 -1.89
C VAL A 79 -11.93 -16.55 -1.44
N ARG A 80 -12.61 -17.46 -2.14
CA ARG A 80 -12.43 -18.91 -1.98
C ARG A 80 -12.12 -19.50 -3.34
N SER A 81 -10.95 -20.12 -3.47
CA SER A 81 -10.61 -20.91 -4.64
C SER A 81 -11.17 -22.33 -4.51
N GLU A 82 -11.61 -22.89 -5.62
CA GLU A 82 -11.94 -24.33 -5.73
C GLU A 82 -10.68 -25.14 -6.05
N ASP A 83 -9.65 -24.49 -6.61
CA ASP A 83 -8.35 -25.09 -6.85
C ASP A 83 -7.57 -25.14 -5.52
N PRO A 84 -7.02 -26.32 -5.12
CA PRO A 84 -6.21 -26.47 -3.94
C PRO A 84 -4.99 -25.53 -3.90
N ASP A 85 -4.40 -25.24 -5.05
CA ASP A 85 -3.26 -24.34 -5.20
C ASP A 85 -3.68 -22.87 -5.39
N GLY A 86 -4.98 -22.61 -5.48
CA GLY A 86 -5.56 -21.29 -5.65
C GLY A 86 -5.64 -20.51 -4.35
N PHE A 87 -5.69 -19.18 -4.46
CA PHE A 87 -5.76 -18.29 -3.32
C PHE A 87 -7.13 -18.37 -2.63
N SER A 88 -7.12 -18.59 -1.32
CA SER A 88 -8.28 -18.43 -0.44
C SER A 88 -7.92 -17.55 0.74
N GLY A 89 -8.81 -16.63 1.13
CA GLY A 89 -8.56 -15.68 2.20
C GLY A 89 -9.25 -14.33 1.99
N LEU A 90 -8.57 -13.26 2.41
CA LEU A 90 -9.01 -11.88 2.18
C LEU A 90 -8.16 -11.23 1.08
N SER A 91 -8.83 -10.69 0.08
CA SER A 91 -8.22 -9.80 -0.93
C SER A 91 -8.60 -8.36 -0.62
N VAL A 92 -7.66 -7.46 -0.77
CA VAL A 92 -7.86 -6.03 -0.57
C VAL A 92 -7.46 -5.30 -1.83
N GLU A 93 -8.31 -4.38 -2.24
CA GLU A 93 -8.00 -3.37 -3.23
C GLU A 93 -8.71 -2.08 -2.83
N SER A 94 -7.95 -1.10 -2.39
CA SER A 94 -8.49 0.16 -1.87
C SER A 94 -7.57 1.32 -2.21
N ILE A 95 -8.17 2.46 -2.55
CA ILE A 95 -7.45 3.68 -2.85
C ILE A 95 -7.55 4.65 -1.66
N ASP A 96 -6.49 5.41 -1.42
CA ASP A 96 -6.50 6.45 -0.40
C ASP A 96 -7.46 7.61 -0.75
N GLN A 97 -7.80 8.44 0.24
CA GLN A 97 -8.72 9.57 0.02
C GLN A 97 -8.18 10.59 -1.00
N GLY A 98 -6.87 10.75 -1.07
CA GLY A 98 -6.20 11.62 -2.04
C GLY A 98 -6.13 11.05 -3.45
N ARG A 99 -6.52 9.79 -3.64
CA ARG A 99 -6.40 9.04 -4.91
C ARG A 99 -4.99 9.03 -5.49
N VAL A 100 -4.00 9.09 -4.63
CA VAL A 100 -2.57 9.10 -4.97
C VAL A 100 -1.95 7.72 -4.76
N CYS A 101 -2.51 6.95 -3.82
CA CYS A 101 -2.01 5.63 -3.47
C CYS A 101 -3.12 4.58 -3.57
N LEU A 102 -2.83 3.48 -4.25
CA LEU A 102 -3.65 2.27 -4.23
C LEU A 102 -2.93 1.21 -3.39
N VAL A 103 -3.68 0.56 -2.51
CA VAL A 103 -3.22 -0.60 -1.72
C VAL A 103 -3.87 -1.85 -2.26
N GLN A 104 -3.05 -2.83 -2.62
CA GLN A 104 -3.50 -4.19 -2.94
C GLN A 104 -2.86 -5.17 -1.94
N ALA A 105 -3.64 -6.13 -1.45
CA ALA A 105 -3.10 -7.16 -0.57
C ALA A 105 -3.82 -8.49 -0.75
N ARG A 106 -3.09 -9.57 -0.44
CA ARG A 106 -3.66 -10.90 -0.26
C ARG A 106 -3.23 -11.43 1.10
N LEU A 107 -4.21 -11.92 1.84
CA LEU A 107 -4.03 -12.46 3.19
C LEU A 107 -4.63 -13.86 3.20
N SER A 108 -3.80 -14.88 3.11
CA SER A 108 -4.23 -16.28 3.06
C SER A 108 -4.92 -16.71 4.36
N GLY A 109 -6.05 -17.38 4.24
CA GLY A 109 -6.84 -17.88 5.35
C GLY A 109 -7.75 -19.01 4.91
N GLN A 110 -8.19 -19.81 5.86
CA GLN A 110 -9.16 -20.87 5.60
C GLN A 110 -10.56 -20.25 5.46
N VAL A 111 -11.16 -20.40 4.28
CA VAL A 111 -12.50 -19.87 3.98
C VAL A 111 -13.55 -20.98 4.01
N THR A 112 -14.60 -20.76 4.78
CA THR A 112 -15.78 -21.61 4.84
C THR A 112 -17.00 -20.81 4.43
N LEU A 113 -17.82 -21.36 3.55
CA LEU A 113 -19.07 -20.74 3.10
C LEU A 113 -20.25 -21.48 3.73
N GLY A 114 -21.20 -20.72 4.24
CA GLY A 114 -22.45 -21.27 4.76
C GLY A 114 -23.42 -21.66 3.66
N PRO A 115 -24.44 -22.44 4.00
CA PRO A 115 -25.44 -22.90 3.02
C PRO A 115 -26.29 -21.77 2.42
N GLY A 116 -26.39 -20.64 3.12
CA GLY A 116 -27.10 -19.43 2.67
C GLY A 116 -26.18 -18.37 2.02
N ALA A 117 -24.91 -18.69 1.81
CA ALA A 117 -23.97 -17.73 1.28
C ALA A 117 -24.44 -17.19 -0.10
N PRO A 118 -24.50 -15.86 -0.30
CA PRO A 118 -24.93 -15.30 -1.56
C PRO A 118 -24.03 -15.74 -2.71
N ALA A 119 -24.63 -16.02 -3.86
CA ALA A 119 -23.90 -16.27 -5.08
C ALA A 119 -23.36 -14.91 -5.59
N GLY A 120 -22.05 -14.67 -5.52
CA GLY A 120 -21.43 -13.44 -5.99
C GLY A 120 -20.28 -12.96 -5.12
N PRO A 121 -19.74 -11.77 -5.41
CA PRO A 121 -18.67 -11.18 -4.63
C PRO A 121 -19.08 -11.01 -3.16
N ARG A 122 -18.25 -11.49 -2.26
CA ARG A 122 -18.47 -11.39 -0.82
C ARG A 122 -17.41 -10.48 -0.25
N GLY A 123 -17.83 -9.57 0.62
CA GLY A 123 -16.85 -8.67 1.21
C GLY A 123 -17.51 -7.69 2.17
N PHE A 124 -16.68 -6.95 2.84
CA PHE A 124 -17.09 -5.98 3.83
C PHE A 124 -16.15 -4.78 3.84
N CYS A 125 -16.70 -3.61 4.13
CA CYS A 125 -15.92 -2.39 4.31
C CYS A 125 -15.94 -2.00 5.78
N VAL A 126 -14.79 -1.68 6.36
CA VAL A 126 -14.68 -1.27 7.77
C VAL A 126 -13.69 -0.11 7.93
N ARG A 127 -13.86 0.65 9.01
CA ARG A 127 -12.86 1.64 9.43
C ARG A 127 -11.62 0.93 9.95
N MET A 128 -10.47 1.27 9.38
CA MET A 128 -9.18 0.65 9.74
C MET A 128 -8.81 0.89 11.21
N SER A 129 -9.14 2.07 11.77
CA SER A 129 -8.90 2.37 13.18
C SER A 129 -9.62 1.41 14.13
N ASN A 130 -10.87 1.02 13.81
CA ASN A 130 -11.64 0.10 14.62
C ASN A 130 -11.06 -1.32 14.57
N LEU A 131 -10.75 -1.80 13.37
CA LEU A 131 -10.15 -3.12 13.17
C LEU A 131 -8.78 -3.20 13.85
N THR A 132 -7.91 -2.21 13.63
CA THR A 132 -6.57 -2.15 14.25
C THR A 132 -6.64 -2.12 15.78
N SER A 133 -7.54 -1.30 16.36
CA SER A 133 -7.70 -1.20 17.81
C SER A 133 -8.17 -2.52 18.42
N SER A 134 -9.08 -3.21 17.75
CA SER A 134 -9.60 -4.49 18.23
C SER A 134 -8.54 -5.60 18.15
N LEU A 135 -7.72 -5.62 17.10
CA LEU A 135 -6.63 -6.59 16.95
C LEU A 135 -5.51 -6.43 18.00
N LYS A 136 -5.35 -5.24 18.58
CA LYS A 136 -4.37 -4.99 19.65
C LYS A 136 -4.65 -5.78 20.92
N SER A 137 -5.88 -6.26 21.13
CA SER A 137 -6.24 -7.10 22.29
C SER A 137 -5.67 -8.51 22.21
N GLY A 138 -5.19 -8.96 21.05
CA GLY A 138 -4.62 -10.29 20.84
C GLY A 138 -3.10 -10.30 20.81
N HIS A 139 -2.50 -11.46 21.10
CA HIS A 139 -1.09 -11.73 20.85
C HIS A 139 -0.88 -12.23 19.42
N ALA A 140 0.33 -12.09 18.90
CA ALA A 140 0.67 -12.46 17.52
C ALA A 140 0.38 -13.94 17.15
N CYS A 141 0.49 -14.84 18.13
CA CYS A 141 0.25 -16.28 17.98
C CYS A 141 -1.22 -16.70 18.10
N HIS A 142 -2.13 -15.78 18.45
CA HIS A 142 -3.55 -16.11 18.55
C HIS A 142 -4.16 -16.37 17.18
N PHE A 143 -5.17 -17.22 17.13
CA PHE A 143 -6.03 -17.42 15.97
C PHE A 143 -7.00 -16.25 15.84
N VAL A 144 -7.42 -15.96 14.63
CA VAL A 144 -8.47 -14.99 14.34
C VAL A 144 -9.49 -15.61 13.41
N ASP A 145 -10.74 -15.59 13.85
CA ASP A 145 -11.89 -15.91 13.03
C ASP A 145 -12.65 -14.63 12.70
N LEU A 146 -12.95 -14.41 11.43
CA LEU A 146 -13.87 -13.38 10.96
C LEU A 146 -15.05 -14.06 10.29
N TRP A 147 -16.28 -13.61 10.58
CA TRP A 147 -17.45 -14.15 9.93
C TRP A 147 -18.56 -13.11 9.83
N GLN A 148 -19.43 -13.32 8.87
CA GLN A 148 -20.67 -12.57 8.75
C GLN A 148 -21.83 -13.47 9.22
N PRO A 149 -22.54 -13.08 10.29
CA PRO A 149 -23.74 -13.81 10.70
C PRO A 149 -24.82 -13.77 9.61
N ALA A 150 -25.55 -14.86 9.45
CA ALA A 150 -26.59 -14.97 8.43
C ALA A 150 -27.57 -13.79 8.48
N GLY A 151 -27.79 -13.16 7.33
CA GLY A 151 -28.67 -12.01 7.18
C GLY A 151 -28.25 -10.76 7.97
N SER A 152 -26.99 -10.63 8.37
CA SER A 152 -26.41 -9.44 8.99
C SER A 152 -25.52 -8.73 7.97
N SER A 153 -25.47 -7.40 8.05
CA SER A 153 -24.44 -6.62 7.34
C SER A 153 -23.16 -6.50 8.14
N ASP A 154 -23.21 -6.72 9.47
CA ASP A 154 -22.05 -6.56 10.34
C ASP A 154 -21.14 -7.79 10.27
N VAL A 155 -19.84 -7.57 10.50
CA VAL A 155 -18.83 -8.62 10.59
C VAL A 155 -18.43 -8.80 12.04
N VAL A 156 -18.41 -10.03 12.47
CA VAL A 156 -17.93 -10.42 13.80
C VAL A 156 -16.53 -10.99 13.65
N PHE A 157 -15.63 -10.65 14.56
CA PHE A 157 -14.37 -11.33 14.64
C PHE A 157 -14.05 -11.71 16.09
N ARG A 158 -13.34 -12.81 16.24
CA ARG A 158 -12.92 -13.37 17.51
C ARG A 158 -11.44 -13.67 17.47
N ILE A 159 -10.77 -13.31 18.55
CA ILE A 159 -9.36 -13.65 18.77
C ILE A 159 -9.34 -14.72 19.86
N TYR A 160 -8.64 -15.83 19.63
CA TYR A 160 -8.62 -16.93 20.59
C TYR A 160 -7.31 -17.72 20.53
N GLU A 161 -7.02 -18.38 21.64
CA GLU A 161 -5.95 -19.37 21.74
C GLU A 161 -6.60 -20.76 21.76
N PRO A 162 -6.23 -21.68 20.84
CA PRO A 162 -6.96 -22.94 20.68
C PRO A 162 -6.94 -23.84 21.91
N ASN A 163 -5.97 -23.68 22.82
CA ASN A 163 -5.81 -24.52 24.02
C ASN A 163 -6.29 -23.85 25.32
N VAL A 164 -6.78 -22.60 25.25
CA VAL A 164 -7.23 -21.82 26.39
C VAL A 164 -8.71 -21.50 26.23
N SER A 165 -9.56 -22.26 26.90
CA SER A 165 -11.02 -22.22 26.71
C SER A 165 -11.71 -20.96 27.23
N ASN A 166 -11.03 -20.10 28.00
CA ASN A 166 -11.70 -19.08 28.80
C ASN A 166 -11.51 -17.63 28.32
N TYR A 167 -10.71 -17.38 27.30
CA TYR A 167 -10.49 -16.02 26.78
C TYR A 167 -10.60 -16.00 25.26
N ALA A 168 -11.74 -15.58 24.78
CA ALA A 168 -11.99 -15.40 23.35
C ALA A 168 -12.81 -14.12 23.16
N PRO A 169 -12.18 -12.93 23.21
CA PRO A 169 -12.89 -11.68 22.98
C PRO A 169 -13.49 -11.68 21.58
N GLU A 170 -14.76 -11.33 21.53
CA GLU A 170 -15.55 -11.21 20.31
C GLU A 170 -15.92 -9.76 20.08
N PHE A 171 -15.71 -9.27 18.87
CA PHE A 171 -15.96 -7.90 18.47
C PHE A 171 -16.91 -7.87 17.29
N THR A 172 -17.88 -6.99 17.32
CA THR A 172 -18.74 -6.72 16.17
C THR A 172 -18.29 -5.44 15.48
N LEU A 173 -17.87 -5.58 14.24
CA LEU A 173 -17.51 -4.45 13.38
C LEU A 173 -18.71 -4.06 12.53
N ARG A 174 -19.15 -2.81 12.67
CA ARG A 174 -20.16 -2.25 11.76
C ARG A 174 -19.51 -2.06 10.40
N THR A 175 -20.15 -2.61 9.38
CA THR A 175 -19.70 -2.41 8.02
C THR A 175 -20.20 -1.09 7.47
N LEU A 176 -19.45 -0.57 6.52
CA LEU A 176 -19.77 0.62 5.74
C LEU A 176 -20.23 0.20 4.34
N ALA A 177 -20.96 1.08 3.67
CA ALA A 177 -21.21 0.88 2.25
C ALA A 177 -19.88 0.81 1.50
N LYS A 178 -19.77 -0.10 0.53
CA LYS A 178 -18.60 -0.15 -0.36
C LYS A 178 -18.48 1.21 -1.05
N GLY A 179 -17.33 1.86 -0.89
CA GLY A 179 -17.01 3.08 -1.62
C GLY A 179 -16.91 2.83 -3.13
N ASN A 180 -16.75 3.90 -3.89
CA ASN A 180 -16.62 3.81 -5.35
C ASN A 180 -15.50 2.83 -5.74
N ASP A 181 -15.80 2.03 -6.74
CA ASP A 181 -14.94 0.96 -7.22
C ASP A 181 -13.53 1.48 -7.58
N CYS A 182 -12.54 0.90 -6.95
CA CYS A 182 -11.19 0.97 -7.48
C CYS A 182 -11.20 0.18 -8.79
N GLN A 183 -10.91 0.85 -9.90
CA GLN A 183 -10.57 0.12 -11.12
C GLN A 183 -9.19 -0.47 -10.87
N GLY A 184 -9.11 -1.78 -10.76
CA GLY A 184 -7.86 -2.48 -10.56
C GLY A 184 -6.82 -2.08 -11.58
N LEU A 185 -5.59 -1.92 -11.14
CA LEU A 185 -4.44 -1.70 -12.02
C LEU A 185 -4.02 -3.03 -12.67
N ASN A 186 -5.01 -3.79 -13.15
CA ASN A 186 -4.77 -5.03 -13.85
C ASN A 186 -4.07 -4.74 -15.18
N GLY A 187 -2.94 -5.41 -15.43
CA GLY A 187 -2.22 -5.32 -16.68
C GLY A 187 -1.08 -4.28 -16.72
N LEU A 188 -0.68 -3.69 -15.60
CA LEU A 188 0.55 -2.92 -15.56
C LEU A 188 1.75 -3.86 -15.63
N GLU A 189 2.43 -3.86 -16.75
CA GLU A 189 3.72 -4.50 -16.93
C GLU A 189 4.83 -3.50 -16.61
N TYR A 190 5.86 -3.95 -15.91
CA TYR A 190 7.03 -3.16 -15.52
C TYR A 190 8.29 -3.78 -16.10
N ASN A 191 9.20 -2.93 -16.58
CA ASN A 191 10.44 -3.37 -17.21
C ASN A 191 11.63 -3.41 -16.25
N LEU A 192 11.54 -2.71 -15.11
CA LEU A 192 12.60 -2.63 -14.10
C LEU A 192 12.11 -3.14 -12.76
N PHE A 193 12.90 -4.01 -12.14
CA PHE A 193 12.69 -4.53 -10.80
C PHE A 193 13.93 -4.19 -9.98
N VAL A 194 13.74 -3.54 -8.85
CA VAL A 194 14.81 -3.26 -7.89
C VAL A 194 14.52 -4.03 -6.61
N GLU A 195 15.38 -4.98 -6.29
CA GLU A 195 15.38 -5.68 -5.02
C GLU A 195 16.31 -4.92 -4.06
N ILE A 196 15.77 -4.39 -2.98
CA ILE A 196 16.52 -3.61 -2.00
C ILE A 196 16.17 -4.05 -0.58
N ASP A 197 17.16 -4.00 0.31
CA ASP A 197 16.91 -4.20 1.74
C ASP A 197 16.00 -3.08 2.28
N LEU A 198 14.95 -3.50 2.99
CA LEU A 198 13.96 -2.56 3.52
C LEU A 198 14.55 -1.54 4.49
N GLU A 199 15.51 -1.95 5.35
CA GLU A 199 16.13 -1.02 6.31
C GLU A 199 16.92 0.06 5.59
N THR A 200 17.60 -0.31 4.53
CA THR A 200 18.33 0.60 3.64
C THR A 200 17.38 1.61 3.00
N PHE A 201 16.30 1.14 2.38
CA PHE A 201 15.28 2.02 1.78
C PHE A 201 14.59 2.89 2.84
N ARG A 202 14.23 2.30 3.99
CA ARG A 202 13.63 2.99 5.13
C ARG A 202 14.55 4.09 5.66
N GLY A 203 15.85 3.83 5.76
CA GLY A 203 16.85 4.81 6.15
C GLY A 203 16.83 6.05 5.27
N ALA A 204 16.88 5.86 3.94
CA ALA A 204 16.82 6.97 2.99
C ALA A 204 15.51 7.76 3.08
N VAL A 205 14.36 7.07 3.19
CA VAL A 205 13.05 7.73 3.33
C VAL A 205 12.93 8.51 4.65
N ARG A 206 13.45 7.96 5.78
CA ARG A 206 13.48 8.66 7.07
C ARG A 206 14.35 9.91 7.02
N MET A 207 15.55 9.81 6.46
CA MET A 207 16.44 10.96 6.32
C MET A 207 15.80 12.06 5.48
N ALA A 208 15.16 11.71 4.35
CA ALA A 208 14.41 12.66 3.54
C ALA A 208 13.30 13.37 4.36
N LYS A 209 12.55 12.60 5.15
CA LYS A 209 11.49 13.15 6.02
C LYS A 209 12.05 14.04 7.14
N ASP A 210 13.13 13.63 7.80
CA ASP A 210 13.76 14.39 8.87
C ASP A 210 14.31 15.73 8.38
N HIS A 211 14.78 15.78 7.13
CA HIS A 211 15.22 17.00 6.45
C HIS A 211 14.04 17.75 5.78
N LYS A 212 12.80 17.33 6.00
CA LYS A 212 11.58 17.95 5.46
C LYS A 212 11.53 18.00 3.93
N ALA A 213 12.17 17.06 3.25
CA ALA A 213 12.02 16.92 1.82
C ALA A 213 10.59 16.45 1.48
N ASP A 214 9.95 17.11 0.53
CA ASP A 214 8.61 16.74 0.06
C ASP A 214 8.65 15.56 -0.91
N VAL A 215 9.79 15.37 -1.56
CA VAL A 215 9.96 14.49 -2.70
C VAL A 215 11.21 13.66 -2.57
N LEU A 216 11.08 12.37 -2.87
CA LEU A 216 12.17 11.44 -3.07
C LEU A 216 12.26 11.11 -4.57
N THR A 217 13.44 11.23 -5.14
CA THR A 217 13.71 10.82 -6.52
C THR A 217 14.31 9.43 -6.51
N LEU A 218 13.74 8.53 -7.29
CA LEU A 218 14.28 7.22 -7.59
C LEU A 218 14.78 7.22 -9.01
N ALA A 219 16.02 6.84 -9.22
CA ALA A 219 16.62 6.81 -10.55
C ALA A 219 17.43 5.54 -10.77
N VAL A 220 17.47 5.10 -12.02
CA VAL A 220 18.32 4.00 -12.48
C VAL A 220 19.16 4.52 -13.62
N TYR A 221 20.47 4.30 -13.50
CA TYR A 221 21.46 4.72 -14.48
C TYR A 221 22.23 3.51 -15.01
N ALA A 222 22.61 3.57 -16.28
CA ALA A 222 23.52 2.63 -16.91
C ALA A 222 24.74 3.38 -17.47
N PRO A 223 25.94 2.77 -17.45
CA PRO A 223 27.11 3.37 -18.09
C PRO A 223 26.94 3.51 -19.60
N LYS A 224 27.28 4.67 -20.18
CA LYS A 224 27.27 4.88 -21.63
C LYS A 224 28.24 3.96 -22.36
N LYS A 225 29.38 3.67 -21.74
CA LYS A 225 30.36 2.75 -22.29
C LYS A 225 30.13 1.36 -21.71
N LYS A 226 29.77 0.41 -22.57
CA LYS A 226 29.77 -1.00 -22.17
C LYS A 226 31.19 -1.44 -21.85
N GLY A 227 31.34 -2.21 -20.78
CA GLY A 227 32.61 -2.84 -20.45
C GLY A 227 33.12 -3.77 -21.56
N PRO A 228 34.33 -4.32 -21.43
CA PRO A 228 34.83 -5.32 -22.34
C PRO A 228 33.84 -6.49 -22.52
N PRO A 229 33.83 -7.18 -23.67
CA PRO A 229 32.97 -8.35 -23.85
C PRO A 229 33.16 -9.36 -22.73
N GLY A 230 32.08 -9.77 -22.05
CA GLY A 230 32.10 -10.69 -20.93
C GLY A 230 32.20 -10.02 -19.55
N SER A 231 32.28 -8.69 -19.47
CA SER A 231 32.12 -8.00 -18.20
C SER A 231 30.63 -7.95 -17.81
N PRO A 232 30.29 -8.10 -16.52
CA PRO A 232 28.90 -7.95 -16.07
C PRO A 232 28.39 -6.56 -16.41
N ASP A 233 27.14 -6.48 -16.86
CA ASP A 233 26.48 -5.17 -17.03
C ASP A 233 26.27 -4.55 -15.64
N VAL A 234 26.80 -3.35 -15.44
CA VAL A 234 26.68 -2.61 -14.19
C VAL A 234 25.51 -1.64 -14.32
N SER A 235 24.66 -1.58 -13.32
CA SER A 235 23.61 -0.58 -13.20
C SER A 235 23.68 0.09 -11.84
N PHE A 236 23.24 1.32 -11.77
CA PHE A 236 23.21 2.09 -10.52
C PHE A 236 21.77 2.45 -10.19
N PHE A 237 21.30 2.00 -9.04
CA PHE A 237 20.06 2.50 -8.46
C PHE A 237 20.41 3.63 -7.51
N VAL A 238 19.78 4.78 -7.67
CA VAL A 238 20.04 5.97 -6.87
C VAL A 238 18.75 6.46 -6.23
N ILE A 239 18.80 6.61 -4.91
CA ILE A 239 17.78 7.30 -4.14
C ILE A 239 18.32 8.69 -3.84
N SER A 240 17.57 9.75 -4.14
CA SER A 240 18.00 11.10 -3.81
C SER A 240 16.84 11.98 -3.38
N TYR A 241 17.14 13.00 -2.60
CA TYR A 241 16.20 14.05 -2.26
C TYR A 241 16.92 15.39 -2.20
N ASP A 242 16.15 16.44 -2.38
CA ASP A 242 16.58 17.81 -2.26
C ASP A 242 15.60 18.53 -1.30
N ALA A 243 16.16 19.18 -0.30
CA ALA A 243 15.44 19.98 0.67
C ALA A 243 16.15 21.35 0.78
N ASP A 244 15.50 22.33 1.43
CA ASP A 244 15.96 23.72 1.43
C ASP A 244 17.44 23.89 1.83
N GLU A 245 17.93 23.10 2.79
CA GLU A 245 19.27 23.23 3.33
C GLU A 245 20.18 22.01 3.05
N VAL A 246 19.60 20.88 2.61
CA VAL A 246 20.30 19.60 2.49
C VAL A 246 19.87 18.85 1.25
N SER A 247 20.84 18.43 0.45
CA SER A 247 20.62 17.43 -0.60
C SER A 247 21.41 16.17 -0.30
N SER A 248 20.85 15.02 -0.64
CA SER A 248 21.53 13.74 -0.45
C SER A 248 21.27 12.79 -1.61
N LYS A 249 22.28 11.97 -1.93
CA LYS A 249 22.21 10.91 -2.93
C LYS A 249 22.73 9.61 -2.29
N PHE A 250 22.01 8.53 -2.49
CA PHE A 250 22.36 7.19 -2.01
C PHE A 250 22.48 6.26 -3.22
N PRO A 251 23.69 6.12 -3.80
CA PRO A 251 23.92 5.24 -4.92
C PRO A 251 24.13 3.78 -4.45
N TYR A 252 23.50 2.87 -5.18
CA TYR A 252 23.66 1.41 -5.02
C TYR A 252 24.08 0.83 -6.35
N GLN A 253 25.25 0.21 -6.38
CA GLN A 253 25.72 -0.49 -7.55
C GLN A 253 25.17 -1.90 -7.56
N SER A 254 24.66 -2.35 -8.68
CA SER A 254 24.31 -3.74 -8.92
C SER A 254 25.14 -4.28 -10.06
N SER A 255 25.80 -5.40 -9.83
CA SER A 255 26.31 -6.22 -10.90
C SER A 255 25.18 -7.14 -11.35
N THR A 256 24.55 -6.84 -12.46
CA THR A 256 23.71 -7.83 -13.12
C THR A 256 24.62 -8.93 -13.62
N GLU A 257 24.60 -10.10 -12.97
CA GLU A 257 24.99 -11.31 -13.67
C GLU A 257 24.02 -11.40 -14.85
N SER A 258 24.57 -11.07 -16.02
CA SER A 258 23.85 -11.03 -17.28
C SER A 258 23.29 -12.43 -17.57
N GLU A 259 22.11 -12.73 -17.06
CA GLU A 259 21.20 -13.56 -17.82
C GLU A 259 20.86 -12.69 -19.03
N ALA A 260 21.50 -13.01 -20.16
CA ALA A 260 21.38 -12.31 -21.42
C ALA A 260 19.99 -11.74 -21.57
N HIS A 261 19.89 -10.45 -21.94
CA HIS A 261 18.64 -9.79 -22.32
C HIS A 261 17.88 -10.70 -23.29
N VAL A 262 17.12 -11.62 -22.75
CA VAL A 262 16.14 -12.38 -23.50
C VAL A 262 15.01 -11.41 -23.68
N ASP A 263 14.75 -11.00 -24.91
CA ASP A 263 13.69 -10.08 -25.29
C ASP A 263 12.43 -10.35 -24.47
N GLY A 264 11.97 -9.35 -23.70
CA GLY A 264 10.76 -9.39 -22.92
C GLY A 264 10.88 -9.78 -21.44
N LYS A 265 12.07 -10.06 -20.90
CA LYS A 265 12.24 -10.23 -19.44
C LYS A 265 12.59 -8.90 -18.76
N PRO A 266 12.00 -8.63 -17.57
CA PRO A 266 12.32 -7.43 -16.82
C PRO A 266 13.78 -7.45 -16.35
N THR A 267 14.41 -6.26 -16.33
CA THR A 267 15.75 -6.09 -15.77
C THR A 267 15.66 -6.09 -14.25
N VAL A 268 16.41 -6.98 -13.59
CA VAL A 268 16.46 -7.07 -12.12
C VAL A 268 17.75 -6.42 -11.62
N ILE A 269 17.59 -5.43 -10.72
CA ILE A 269 18.68 -4.73 -10.06
C ILE A 269 18.67 -5.12 -8.59
N ARG A 270 19.75 -5.75 -8.10
CA ARG A 270 19.90 -6.12 -6.69
C ARG A 270 20.73 -5.05 -5.97
N ALA A 271 20.05 -4.17 -5.25
CA ALA A 271 20.69 -3.07 -4.51
C ALA A 271 21.17 -3.48 -3.10
N ASN A 272 21.20 -4.79 -2.81
CA ASN A 272 21.57 -5.33 -1.49
C ASN A 272 23.07 -5.65 -1.37
N ASP A 273 23.83 -5.50 -2.42
CA ASP A 273 25.26 -5.78 -2.38
C ASP A 273 26.00 -4.62 -1.69
N THR A 274 26.19 -4.79 -0.36
CA THR A 274 26.83 -3.81 0.51
C THR A 274 28.32 -3.60 0.22
N SER A 275 28.89 -4.34 -0.71
CA SER A 275 30.32 -4.25 -1.06
C SER A 275 30.71 -2.95 -1.76
N SER A 276 29.73 -2.16 -2.22
CA SER A 276 29.96 -0.94 -3.00
C SER A 276 29.08 0.26 -2.61
N THR A 277 28.62 0.31 -1.35
CA THR A 277 27.87 1.48 -0.85
C THR A 277 28.82 2.64 -0.53
N GLY A 278 28.86 3.64 -1.38
CA GLY A 278 29.59 4.87 -1.16
C GLY A 278 29.39 5.85 -2.33
N TYR A 279 29.49 7.14 -2.04
CA TYR A 279 29.41 8.19 -3.07
C TYR A 279 30.44 8.02 -4.21
N ASP A 280 31.54 7.31 -3.91
CA ASP A 280 32.66 7.10 -4.84
C ASP A 280 32.36 6.03 -5.90
N CYS A 281 31.25 5.26 -5.79
CA CYS A 281 30.92 4.24 -6.76
C CYS A 281 30.16 4.75 -7.98
N LEU A 282 29.56 5.96 -7.90
CA LEU A 282 28.80 6.52 -9.01
C LEU A 282 29.74 7.26 -9.97
N PRO A 283 29.84 6.84 -11.23
CA PRO A 283 30.58 7.58 -12.25
C PRO A 283 30.02 9.00 -12.44
N PRO A 284 30.80 9.91 -13.04
CA PRO A 284 30.29 11.23 -13.42
C PRO A 284 29.01 11.12 -14.26
N GLU A 285 28.04 12.01 -14.03
CA GLU A 285 26.74 12.00 -14.72
C GLU A 285 26.89 12.02 -16.26
N GLU A 286 27.98 12.61 -16.78
CA GLU A 286 28.30 12.65 -18.21
C GLU A 286 28.58 11.25 -18.81
N GLU A 287 28.95 10.28 -17.98
CA GLU A 287 29.24 8.91 -18.37
C GLU A 287 28.06 7.95 -18.19
N LEU A 288 26.93 8.46 -17.72
CA LEU A 288 25.73 7.70 -17.39
C LEU A 288 24.57 8.04 -18.36
N ASP A 289 23.84 6.99 -18.74
CA ASP A 289 22.53 7.12 -19.37
C ASP A 289 21.45 6.91 -18.32
N THR A 290 20.45 7.78 -18.28
CA THR A 290 19.28 7.64 -17.42
C THR A 290 18.34 6.61 -18.03
N VAL A 291 18.17 5.48 -17.36
CA VAL A 291 17.24 4.43 -17.76
C VAL A 291 15.85 4.72 -17.20
N PHE A 292 15.82 5.22 -15.96
CA PHE A 292 14.60 5.60 -15.27
C PHE A 292 14.89 6.76 -14.32
N SER A 293 13.99 7.71 -14.20
CA SER A 293 14.03 8.73 -13.16
C SER A 293 12.63 9.28 -12.92
N ASP A 294 12.14 9.16 -11.69
CA ASP A 294 10.85 9.71 -11.33
C ASP A 294 10.82 10.15 -9.87
N ARG A 295 9.82 10.95 -9.48
CA ARG A 295 9.70 11.64 -8.20
C ARG A 295 8.46 11.20 -7.46
N PHE A 296 8.60 10.88 -6.16
CA PHE A 296 7.53 10.35 -5.32
C PHE A 296 7.41 11.10 -4.00
N GLY A 297 6.20 11.22 -3.46
CA GLY A 297 5.95 11.91 -2.20
C GLY A 297 6.57 11.17 -1.00
N VAL A 298 7.44 11.86 -0.26
CA VAL A 298 8.13 11.31 0.93
C VAL A 298 7.13 10.83 1.99
N GLU A 299 6.05 11.58 2.21
CA GLU A 299 5.04 11.24 3.23
C GLU A 299 4.40 9.86 2.99
N HIS A 300 3.99 9.57 1.75
CA HIS A 300 3.43 8.27 1.40
C HIS A 300 4.47 7.15 1.55
N LEU A 301 5.68 7.35 1.04
CA LEU A 301 6.77 6.39 1.17
C LEU A 301 7.09 6.09 2.63
N PHE A 302 7.09 7.12 3.48
CA PHE A 302 7.32 6.95 4.92
C PHE A 302 6.25 6.08 5.57
N HIS A 303 4.98 6.28 5.22
CA HIS A 303 3.89 5.42 5.72
C HIS A 303 4.04 3.97 5.25
N PHE A 304 4.50 3.75 4.02
CA PHE A 304 4.70 2.40 3.48
C PHE A 304 5.79 1.62 4.22
N VAL A 305 6.92 2.28 4.54
CA VAL A 305 8.08 1.59 5.13
C VAL A 305 8.05 1.49 6.65
N ARG A 306 7.17 2.24 7.33
CA ARG A 306 7.20 2.41 8.78
C ARG A 306 6.92 1.14 9.57
N GLY A 307 5.97 0.34 9.16
CA GLY A 307 5.44 -0.80 9.93
C GLY A 307 5.95 -2.16 9.48
N MET A 308 6.80 -2.24 8.46
CA MET A 308 7.25 -3.50 7.89
C MET A 308 8.40 -4.10 8.68
N GLU A 309 8.31 -5.41 8.97
CA GLU A 309 9.34 -6.13 9.72
C GLU A 309 10.30 -6.94 8.84
N ARG A 310 9.95 -7.17 7.56
CA ARG A 310 10.74 -7.99 6.66
C ARG A 310 11.82 -7.19 5.96
N ARG A 311 12.91 -7.88 5.61
CA ARG A 311 14.10 -7.27 5.00
C ARG A 311 13.97 -7.03 3.50
N GLU A 312 13.14 -7.78 2.79
CA GLU A 312 13.06 -7.74 1.34
C GLU A 312 11.95 -6.82 0.85
N LEU A 313 12.30 -5.89 0.00
CA LEU A 313 11.41 -4.98 -0.70
C LEU A 313 11.70 -5.07 -2.20
N THR A 314 10.66 -5.25 -3.00
CA THR A 314 10.75 -5.15 -4.45
C THR A 314 10.08 -3.87 -4.92
N LEU A 315 10.84 -3.03 -5.61
CA LEU A 315 10.32 -1.86 -6.34
C LEU A 315 10.14 -2.25 -7.81
N ARG A 316 8.99 -1.94 -8.38
CA ARG A 316 8.76 -2.08 -9.81
C ARG A 316 8.64 -0.69 -10.41
N LEU A 317 9.48 -0.41 -11.36
CA LEU A 317 9.69 0.91 -11.95
C LEU A 317 9.48 0.85 -13.46
N ASP A 318 8.84 1.88 -13.99
CA ASP A 318 8.78 2.14 -15.42
C ASP A 318 8.47 3.61 -15.66
N GLN A 319 9.02 4.18 -16.71
CA GLN A 319 8.86 5.60 -16.99
C GLN A 319 7.39 5.97 -17.25
N GLY A 320 6.91 6.97 -16.51
CA GLY A 320 5.52 7.44 -16.62
C GLY A 320 4.46 6.51 -15.99
N LYS A 321 4.87 5.43 -15.31
CA LYS A 321 3.98 4.54 -14.57
C LYS A 321 4.07 4.80 -13.06
N PRO A 322 3.03 4.46 -12.29
CA PRO A 322 3.12 4.51 -10.84
C PRO A 322 4.23 3.61 -10.31
N LEU A 323 4.90 4.04 -9.24
CA LEU A 323 5.80 3.17 -8.46
C LEU A 323 5.00 2.05 -7.80
N LEU A 324 5.42 0.80 -7.95
CA LEU A 324 4.85 -0.31 -7.21
C LEU A 324 5.89 -0.83 -6.21
N LEU A 325 5.54 -0.81 -4.92
CA LEU A 325 6.30 -1.42 -3.85
C LEU A 325 5.61 -2.71 -3.45
N GLU A 326 6.32 -3.82 -3.45
CA GLU A 326 5.79 -5.13 -3.11
C GLU A 326 6.52 -5.73 -1.92
N TYR A 327 5.75 -6.16 -0.94
CA TYR A 327 6.22 -6.83 0.27
C TYR A 327 5.61 -8.22 0.39
N PRO A 328 6.41 -9.26 0.53
CA PRO A 328 5.90 -10.56 0.92
C PRO A 328 5.48 -10.54 2.40
N MET A 329 4.27 -10.97 2.72
CA MET A 329 3.73 -10.94 4.08
C MET A 329 3.82 -12.29 4.82
N GLY A 330 3.75 -13.36 4.13
CA GLY A 330 3.59 -14.69 4.72
C GLY A 330 4.89 -15.43 5.01
N GLY A 331 4.84 -16.44 5.87
CA GLY A 331 5.93 -17.35 6.17
C GLY A 331 6.32 -18.23 4.99
N SER A 332 5.52 -19.21 4.65
CA SER A 332 5.79 -20.21 3.62
C SER A 332 5.08 -19.97 2.29
N SER A 333 4.07 -19.12 2.27
CA SER A 333 3.28 -18.85 1.06
C SER A 333 3.76 -17.55 0.41
N ARG A 334 4.27 -17.64 -0.83
CA ARG A 334 4.48 -16.49 -1.70
C ARG A 334 3.16 -15.81 -2.12
N ALA A 335 2.02 -16.37 -1.69
CA ALA A 335 0.71 -15.87 -2.02
C ALA A 335 0.32 -14.61 -1.20
N ASP A 336 0.94 -14.41 -0.02
CA ASP A 336 0.63 -13.28 0.85
C ASP A 336 1.55 -12.11 0.55
N TYR A 337 0.94 -10.99 0.19
CA TYR A 337 1.67 -9.77 -0.11
C TYR A 337 0.86 -8.52 0.23
N ILE A 338 1.56 -7.42 0.42
CA ILE A 338 1.01 -6.07 0.30
C ILE A 338 1.74 -5.37 -0.85
N ARG A 339 0.98 -4.70 -1.69
CA ARG A 339 1.46 -3.82 -2.75
C ARG A 339 0.94 -2.41 -2.52
N PHE A 340 1.84 -1.46 -2.60
CA PHE A 340 1.51 -0.05 -2.65
C PHE A 340 1.82 0.47 -4.05
N VAL A 341 0.85 1.10 -4.66
CA VAL A 341 1.00 1.69 -5.98
C VAL A 341 0.86 3.19 -5.81
N LEU A 342 1.95 3.92 -6.02
CA LEU A 342 2.07 5.33 -5.76
C LEU A 342 2.23 6.12 -7.07
N ALA A 343 1.34 7.07 -7.29
CA ALA A 343 1.46 7.98 -8.43
C ALA A 343 2.74 8.85 -8.33
N PRO A 344 3.45 9.08 -9.43
CA PRO A 344 4.56 10.04 -9.45
C PRO A 344 4.05 11.45 -9.22
N LYS A 345 4.87 12.30 -8.61
CA LYS A 345 4.59 13.74 -8.51
C LYS A 345 4.84 14.41 -9.86
N ILE A 346 3.80 15.05 -10.38
CA ILE A 346 3.89 15.88 -11.59
C ILE A 346 4.78 17.09 -11.27
N GLN A 347 5.67 17.41 -12.18
CA GLN A 347 6.55 18.59 -12.08
C GLN A 347 5.77 19.88 -12.27
#